data_3197ddc985851dd3baf33c699c5f2c9a
#
_entry.id   3197ddc985851dd3baf33c699c5f2c9a
#
_cell.length_a   1.000
_cell.length_b   1.000
_cell.length_c   1.000
_cell.angle_alpha   90.00
_cell.angle_beta   90.00
_cell.angle_gamma   90.00
#
_symmetry.space_group_name_H-M   'P 1'
#
loop_
_entity.id
_entity.type
_entity.pdbx_description
1 polymer ?
#
loop_
_entity_poly.entity_id
_entity_poly.type
_entity_poly.pdbx_seq_one_letter_code
_entity_poly.pdbx_strand_id
1 'polypeptide(L)'
;MGLPPFGRGVALLANAVAGTGWWAKRWDPEDGVSVRIPDQPAVLTDPDPTTTPWNYRWAACEDLILYGNHFALYGDLDFRTLRPGWLVPYPATDFSVLVDPFTQAGWLVGPTGDALSPDQVLHVSAGNRSGEVLGRGVLAQYGEWLGGSVAAERHTGAYFAGGALPPAVLSSPTLLTQTQADELKSKWREMTSTREPVVLPSGYVLTPVVSNAEQAQLVESRTWNAQAVAMMLGIPAYKLGLPGTSMTYQNIESADIEFVRDSVDRYGAPLAEAFTKWLMPRGTTVVWDYAGRMRADTKTTAEVVGSLVGSGLLTINEGRAMIGRAPLPEAATAPVPDPVDPGATDPAAAQETGDLTPQEVI
;
A
#
# COMPACT_ATOMS: atom_id res chain seq x y z
N MET A 1 -5.81 -6.33 15.23
CA MET A 1 -6.26 -4.92 15.16
C MET A 1 -7.78 -4.90 15.23
N GLY A 2 -8.38 -4.12 16.15
CA GLY A 2 -9.81 -4.20 16.44
C GLY A 2 -10.74 -3.44 15.47
N LEU A 3 -10.16 -2.68 14.50
CA LEU A 3 -10.94 -1.88 13.53
C LEU A 3 -10.70 -2.40 12.11
N PRO A 4 -11.69 -3.07 11.49
CA PRO A 4 -11.52 -3.64 10.15
C PRO A 4 -11.08 -2.63 9.07
N PRO A 5 -11.63 -1.39 9.00
CA PRO A 5 -11.19 -0.40 8.04
C PRO A 5 -9.71 -0.02 8.20
N PHE A 6 -9.22 0.07 9.44
CA PHE A 6 -7.83 0.39 9.73
C PHE A 6 -6.89 -0.72 9.27
N GLY A 7 -7.16 -1.98 9.66
CA GLY A 7 -6.38 -3.12 9.20
C GLY A 7 -6.38 -3.25 7.67
N ARG A 8 -7.52 -3.02 7.02
CA ARG A 8 -7.61 -3.02 5.55
C ARG A 8 -6.76 -1.92 4.92
N GLY A 9 -6.79 -0.71 5.48
CA GLY A 9 -6.02 0.43 4.97
C GLY A 9 -4.51 0.19 5.08
N VAL A 10 -4.03 -0.26 6.25
CA VAL A 10 -2.63 -0.63 6.45
C VAL A 10 -2.20 -1.71 5.45
N ALA A 11 -3.01 -2.77 5.31
CA ALA A 11 -2.73 -3.85 4.37
C ALA A 11 -2.69 -3.38 2.90
N LEU A 12 -3.54 -2.43 2.50
CA LEU A 12 -3.53 -1.87 1.14
C LEU A 12 -2.22 -1.14 0.84
N LEU A 13 -1.76 -0.28 1.76
CA LEU A 13 -0.52 0.47 1.61
C LEU A 13 0.70 -0.45 1.63
N ALA A 14 0.77 -1.35 2.62
CA ALA A 14 1.88 -2.30 2.75
C ALA A 14 1.96 -3.23 1.53
N ASN A 15 0.83 -3.74 1.02
CA ASN A 15 0.77 -4.54 -0.20
C ASN A 15 1.21 -3.75 -1.45
N ALA A 16 0.86 -2.46 -1.53
CA ALA A 16 1.28 -1.61 -2.63
C ALA A 16 2.80 -1.43 -2.64
N VAL A 17 3.43 -1.18 -1.49
CA VAL A 17 4.89 -1.04 -1.37
C VAL A 17 5.60 -2.39 -1.57
N ALA A 18 5.15 -3.45 -0.90
CA ALA A 18 5.79 -4.77 -0.97
C ALA A 18 5.76 -5.38 -2.37
N GLY A 19 4.66 -5.17 -3.10
CA GLY A 19 4.48 -5.71 -4.45
C GLY A 19 5.14 -4.87 -5.55
N THR A 20 5.78 -3.75 -5.21
CA THR A 20 6.48 -2.90 -6.17
C THR A 20 7.90 -3.40 -6.40
N GLY A 21 8.36 -3.36 -7.64
CA GLY A 21 9.73 -3.74 -8.00
C GLY A 21 10.75 -2.73 -7.49
N TRP A 22 11.83 -3.23 -6.91
CA TRP A 22 12.97 -2.43 -6.49
C TRP A 22 14.18 -2.83 -7.31
N TRP A 23 14.94 -1.83 -7.79
CA TRP A 23 16.15 -2.06 -8.53
C TRP A 23 17.10 -0.87 -8.39
N ALA A 24 18.40 -1.13 -8.57
CA ALA A 24 19.44 -0.12 -8.47
C ALA A 24 19.91 0.33 -9.86
N LYS A 25 20.16 1.64 -10.01
CA LYS A 25 20.76 2.25 -11.17
C LYS A 25 22.03 3.00 -10.78
N ARG A 26 22.94 3.12 -11.73
CA ARG A 26 24.16 3.89 -11.59
C ARG A 26 24.24 4.94 -12.68
N TRP A 27 24.73 6.10 -12.33
CA TRP A 27 25.06 7.13 -13.31
C TRP A 27 26.20 6.66 -14.21
N ASP A 28 25.98 6.69 -15.50
CA ASP A 28 26.98 6.46 -16.53
C ASP A 28 27.50 7.81 -17.03
N PRO A 29 28.79 8.14 -16.79
CA PRO A 29 29.34 9.42 -17.21
C PRO A 29 29.61 9.48 -18.72
N GLU A 30 29.74 8.33 -19.43
CA GLU A 30 30.00 8.29 -20.85
C GLU A 30 28.74 8.63 -21.66
N ASP A 31 27.59 8.04 -21.24
CA ASP A 31 26.32 8.27 -21.92
C ASP A 31 25.51 9.44 -21.29
N GLY A 32 25.92 9.94 -20.12
CA GLY A 32 25.21 11.00 -19.41
C GLY A 32 23.81 10.60 -18.91
N VAL A 33 23.57 9.31 -18.73
CA VAL A 33 22.29 8.74 -18.28
C VAL A 33 22.48 7.79 -17.11
N SER A 34 21.40 7.52 -16.40
CA SER A 34 21.41 6.52 -15.32
C SER A 34 20.98 5.16 -15.87
N VAL A 35 21.86 4.17 -15.81
CA VAL A 35 21.64 2.82 -16.33
C VAL A 35 21.36 1.84 -15.20
N ARG A 36 20.42 0.91 -15.42
CA ARG A 36 20.15 -0.17 -14.50
C ARG A 36 21.38 -1.08 -14.34
N ILE A 37 21.77 -1.36 -13.11
CA ILE A 37 22.89 -2.26 -12.81
C ILE A 37 22.49 -3.69 -13.18
N PRO A 38 23.26 -4.44 -13.99
CA PRO A 38 22.93 -5.83 -14.32
C PRO A 38 22.91 -6.72 -13.09
N ASP A 39 23.97 -6.66 -12.28
CA ASP A 39 24.10 -7.42 -11.04
C ASP A 39 23.58 -6.58 -9.87
N GLN A 40 22.32 -6.81 -9.52
CA GLN A 40 21.68 -6.08 -8.42
C GLN A 40 22.30 -6.46 -7.08
N PRO A 41 22.51 -5.51 -6.15
CA PRO A 41 23.05 -5.80 -4.83
C PRO A 41 22.20 -6.82 -4.05
N ALA A 42 22.84 -7.78 -3.40
CA ALA A 42 22.13 -8.85 -2.65
C ALA A 42 21.20 -8.27 -1.59
N VAL A 43 21.63 -7.25 -0.84
CA VAL A 43 20.80 -6.58 0.18
C VAL A 43 19.51 -5.92 -0.38
N LEU A 44 19.46 -5.68 -1.69
CA LEU A 44 18.26 -5.14 -2.36
C LEU A 44 17.33 -6.24 -2.86
N THR A 45 17.91 -7.34 -3.35
CA THR A 45 17.15 -8.47 -3.91
C THR A 45 16.70 -9.45 -2.85
N ASP A 46 17.49 -9.61 -1.80
CA ASP A 46 17.23 -10.49 -0.64
C ASP A 46 17.71 -9.80 0.65
N PRO A 47 16.95 -8.80 1.16
CA PRO A 47 17.36 -7.99 2.29
C PRO A 47 17.46 -8.77 3.59
N ASP A 48 16.68 -9.82 3.79
CA ASP A 48 16.62 -10.64 5.00
C ASP A 48 16.56 -12.13 4.62
N PRO A 49 17.62 -12.91 4.90
CA PRO A 49 17.67 -14.32 4.52
C PRO A 49 16.65 -15.21 5.26
N THR A 50 15.98 -14.70 6.28
CA THR A 50 15.00 -15.46 7.07
C THR A 50 13.58 -15.33 6.54
N THR A 51 13.33 -14.35 5.65
CA THR A 51 12.00 -14.09 5.08
C THR A 51 12.08 -13.73 3.60
N THR A 52 10.94 -13.65 2.94
CA THR A 52 10.93 -13.23 1.52
C THR A 52 11.11 -11.72 1.39
N PRO A 53 11.72 -11.22 0.29
CA PRO A 53 11.86 -9.79 0.03
C PRO A 53 10.51 -9.04 0.04
N TRP A 54 9.44 -9.72 -0.35
CA TRP A 54 8.10 -9.17 -0.26
C TRP A 54 7.66 -8.95 1.20
N ASN A 55 7.86 -9.97 2.06
CA ASN A 55 7.51 -9.87 3.49
C ASN A 55 8.36 -8.82 4.21
N TYR A 56 9.66 -8.72 3.89
CA TYR A 56 10.51 -7.66 4.44
C TYR A 56 9.95 -6.26 4.12
N ARG A 57 9.63 -6.01 2.84
CA ARG A 57 9.06 -4.71 2.42
C ARG A 57 7.68 -4.45 3.02
N TRP A 58 6.87 -5.50 3.18
CA TRP A 58 5.58 -5.41 3.86
C TRP A 58 5.76 -4.95 5.30
N ALA A 59 6.61 -5.63 6.08
CA ALA A 59 6.87 -5.32 7.48
C ALA A 59 7.48 -3.92 7.64
N ALA A 60 8.44 -3.55 6.81
CA ALA A 60 9.03 -2.22 6.83
C ALA A 60 8.00 -1.11 6.56
N CYS A 61 7.09 -1.32 5.61
CA CYS A 61 6.01 -0.38 5.35
C CYS A 61 5.00 -0.33 6.51
N GLU A 62 4.63 -1.46 7.08
CA GLU A 62 3.74 -1.53 8.24
C GLU A 62 4.33 -0.76 9.44
N ASP A 63 5.62 -0.93 9.73
CA ASP A 63 6.35 -0.21 10.75
C ASP A 63 6.32 1.31 10.52
N LEU A 64 6.54 1.75 9.29
CA LEU A 64 6.47 3.17 8.93
C LEU A 64 5.05 3.73 9.09
N ILE A 65 4.03 2.98 8.75
CA ILE A 65 2.63 3.41 8.91
C ILE A 65 2.29 3.52 10.40
N LEU A 66 2.55 2.47 11.16
CA LEU A 66 2.12 2.38 12.56
C LEU A 66 2.95 3.26 13.48
N TYR A 67 4.27 3.17 13.38
CA TYR A 67 5.22 3.78 14.31
C TYR A 67 5.97 4.97 13.71
N GLY A 68 5.97 5.12 12.38
CA GLY A 68 6.75 6.14 11.67
C GLY A 68 8.23 5.79 11.53
N ASN A 69 8.65 4.60 11.96
CA ASN A 69 10.04 4.18 12.01
C ASN A 69 10.15 2.70 11.65
N HIS A 70 11.16 2.36 10.86
CA HIS A 70 11.58 0.99 10.62
C HIS A 70 13.06 0.85 10.97
N PHE A 71 13.41 -0.20 11.70
CA PHE A 71 14.76 -0.49 12.14
C PHE A 71 15.21 -1.87 11.69
N ALA A 72 16.44 -1.95 11.18
CA ALA A 72 17.08 -3.22 10.89
C ALA A 72 18.57 -3.15 11.23
N LEU A 73 19.06 -4.09 12.01
CA LEU A 73 20.48 -4.20 12.30
C LEU A 73 21.23 -4.78 11.10
N TYR A 74 22.47 -4.33 10.92
CA TYR A 74 23.31 -4.83 9.83
C TYR A 74 23.87 -6.21 10.16
N GLY A 75 23.61 -7.17 9.28
CA GLY A 75 24.21 -8.49 9.31
C GLY A 75 25.33 -8.62 8.28
N ASP A 76 26.34 -9.43 8.59
CA ASP A 76 27.49 -9.72 7.70
C ASP A 76 28.09 -8.47 7.06
N LEU A 77 28.70 -7.63 7.90
CA LEU A 77 29.29 -6.39 7.44
C LEU A 77 30.57 -6.67 6.63
N ASP A 78 30.56 -6.32 5.35
CA ASP A 78 31.78 -6.35 4.54
C ASP A 78 32.76 -5.26 5.03
N PHE A 79 33.88 -5.67 5.64
CA PHE A 79 34.88 -4.77 6.20
C PHE A 79 35.60 -3.87 5.18
N ARG A 80 35.49 -4.19 3.87
CA ARG A 80 36.09 -3.39 2.79
C ARG A 80 35.17 -2.26 2.36
N THR A 81 33.90 -2.52 2.31
CA THR A 81 32.89 -1.56 1.83
C THR A 81 32.10 -0.93 2.97
N LEU A 82 32.18 -1.49 4.19
CA LEU A 82 31.37 -1.14 5.36
C LEU A 82 29.86 -1.22 5.05
N ARG A 83 29.47 -2.22 4.24
CA ARG A 83 28.08 -2.43 3.85
C ARG A 83 27.58 -3.79 4.32
N PRO A 84 26.32 -3.88 4.76
CA PRO A 84 25.75 -5.14 5.17
C PRO A 84 25.47 -6.06 3.98
N GLY A 85 25.69 -7.36 4.18
CA GLY A 85 25.24 -8.40 3.27
C GLY A 85 23.73 -8.61 3.34
N TRP A 86 23.18 -8.51 4.57
CA TRP A 86 21.74 -8.58 4.85
C TRP A 86 21.35 -7.68 6.01
N LEU A 87 20.05 -7.61 6.28
CA LEU A 87 19.43 -6.81 7.34
C LEU A 87 18.65 -7.72 8.28
N VAL A 88 18.68 -7.42 9.56
CA VAL A 88 17.86 -8.10 10.58
C VAL A 88 16.83 -7.11 11.09
N PRO A 89 15.56 -7.19 10.67
CA PRO A 89 14.52 -6.27 11.13
C PRO A 89 14.20 -6.51 12.62
N TYR A 90 13.94 -5.43 13.33
CA TYR A 90 13.51 -5.44 14.72
C TYR A 90 12.25 -4.61 14.91
N PRO A 91 11.40 -4.96 15.90
CA PRO A 91 10.21 -4.17 16.21
C PRO A 91 10.57 -2.72 16.52
N ALA A 92 9.84 -1.78 15.93
CA ALA A 92 10.08 -0.35 16.17
C ALA A 92 9.90 0.06 17.64
N THR A 93 9.15 -0.72 18.41
CA THR A 93 8.92 -0.53 19.84
C THR A 93 10.12 -0.80 20.72
N ASP A 94 11.12 -1.52 20.21
CA ASP A 94 12.31 -1.93 20.96
C ASP A 94 13.43 -0.87 20.90
N PHE A 95 13.17 0.21 20.15
CA PHE A 95 14.10 1.32 20.02
C PHE A 95 13.59 2.56 20.73
N SER A 96 14.53 3.31 21.29
CA SER A 96 14.27 4.60 21.94
C SER A 96 15.32 5.63 21.53
N VAL A 97 15.12 6.87 21.93
CA VAL A 97 16.07 7.95 21.69
C VAL A 97 16.54 8.52 23.01
N LEU A 98 17.84 8.51 23.22
CA LEU A 98 18.48 9.26 24.27
C LEU A 98 18.88 10.63 23.72
N VAL A 99 18.36 11.70 24.32
CA VAL A 99 18.69 13.09 23.93
C VAL A 99 19.72 13.64 24.90
N ASP A 100 20.84 14.11 24.35
CA ASP A 100 21.83 14.86 25.15
C ASP A 100 21.23 16.20 25.60
N PRO A 101 21.14 16.47 26.91
CA PRO A 101 20.50 17.67 27.42
C PRO A 101 21.24 18.97 27.06
N PHE A 102 22.53 18.90 26.70
CA PHE A 102 23.34 20.08 26.38
C PHE A 102 23.38 20.36 24.88
N THR A 103 23.62 19.30 24.08
CA THR A 103 23.76 19.45 22.62
C THR A 103 22.45 19.27 21.87
N GLN A 104 21.42 18.74 22.54
CA GLN A 104 20.15 18.31 21.94
C GLN A 104 20.32 17.24 20.85
N ALA A 105 21.50 16.61 20.78
CA ALA A 105 21.74 15.51 19.86
C ALA A 105 20.97 14.26 20.35
N GLY A 106 20.23 13.63 19.44
CA GLY A 106 19.53 12.38 19.71
C GLY A 106 20.34 11.17 19.27
N TRP A 107 20.46 10.18 20.15
CA TRP A 107 21.11 8.89 19.89
C TRP A 107 20.08 7.77 19.91
N LEU A 108 20.13 6.90 18.91
CA LEU A 108 19.31 5.69 18.92
C LEU A 108 19.84 4.72 19.98
N VAL A 109 18.94 4.17 20.77
CA VAL A 109 19.21 3.12 21.74
C VAL A 109 18.46 1.87 21.29
N GLY A 110 19.21 0.79 21.09
CA GLY A 110 18.69 -0.49 20.63
C GLY A 110 18.07 -1.35 21.73
N PRO A 111 17.63 -2.57 21.39
CA PRO A 111 16.97 -3.50 22.32
C PRO A 111 17.83 -3.90 23.53
N THR A 112 19.16 -3.87 23.38
CA THR A 112 20.12 -4.18 24.45
C THR A 112 20.40 -3.02 25.41
N GLY A 113 19.85 -1.84 25.11
CA GLY A 113 20.09 -0.62 25.87
C GLY A 113 21.37 0.15 25.48
N ASP A 114 22.05 -0.31 24.43
CA ASP A 114 23.26 0.33 23.92
C ASP A 114 22.93 1.40 22.90
N ALA A 115 23.72 2.49 22.91
CA ALA A 115 23.61 3.52 21.87
C ALA A 115 24.16 2.96 20.54
N LEU A 116 23.35 3.07 19.50
CA LEU A 116 23.67 2.58 18.16
C LEU A 116 24.09 3.73 17.25
N SER A 117 25.14 3.48 16.48
CA SER A 117 25.61 4.38 15.45
C SER A 117 24.97 4.05 14.09
N PRO A 118 24.94 5.00 13.14
CA PRO A 118 24.33 4.79 11.81
C PRO A 118 24.99 3.71 10.95
N ASP A 119 26.18 3.25 11.33
CA ASP A 119 26.90 2.15 10.69
C ASP A 119 26.57 0.77 11.28
N GLN A 120 25.67 0.70 12.26
CA GLN A 120 25.20 -0.54 12.90
C GLN A 120 23.72 -0.82 12.60
N VAL A 121 22.95 0.21 12.25
CA VAL A 121 21.50 0.10 12.10
C VAL A 121 21.00 0.91 10.91
N LEU A 122 20.18 0.28 10.09
CA LEU A 122 19.34 0.99 9.14
C LEU A 122 18.16 1.57 9.92
N HIS A 123 18.06 2.88 9.98
CA HIS A 123 16.89 3.57 10.48
C HIS A 123 16.21 4.31 9.32
N VAL A 124 15.00 3.90 9.02
CA VAL A 124 14.11 4.59 8.08
C VAL A 124 13.02 5.27 8.87
N SER A 125 12.85 6.56 8.66
CA SER A 125 11.84 7.35 9.37
C SER A 125 10.96 8.13 8.40
N ALA A 126 9.69 8.29 8.77
CA ALA A 126 8.73 9.06 8.02
C ALA A 126 7.94 10.00 8.94
N GLY A 127 7.65 11.23 8.47
CA GLY A 127 6.87 12.20 9.22
C GLY A 127 7.60 12.83 10.41
N ASN A 128 8.93 12.90 10.37
CA ASN A 128 9.73 13.56 11.40
C ASN A 128 9.45 15.05 11.46
N ARG A 129 9.41 15.61 12.66
CA ARG A 129 9.50 17.05 12.85
C ARG A 129 10.96 17.49 12.89
N SER A 130 11.17 18.78 12.63
CA SER A 130 12.51 19.36 12.72
C SER A 130 13.11 19.12 14.11
N GLY A 131 14.33 18.54 14.15
CA GLY A 131 15.03 18.19 15.41
C GLY A 131 14.62 16.85 16.04
N GLU A 132 13.60 16.15 15.53
CA GLU A 132 13.24 14.82 16.01
C GLU A 132 14.01 13.72 15.24
N VAL A 133 14.55 12.76 15.95
CA VAL A 133 15.22 11.59 15.39
C VAL A 133 14.18 10.58 14.90
N LEU A 134 13.13 10.36 15.68
CA LEU A 134 12.08 9.39 15.37
C LEU A 134 10.98 10.03 14.52
N GLY A 135 10.51 9.27 13.54
CA GLY A 135 9.32 9.57 12.78
C GLY A 135 8.04 9.37 13.61
N ARG A 136 6.94 9.93 13.12
CA ARG A 136 5.64 9.84 13.79
C ARG A 136 4.65 9.04 12.95
N GLY A 137 4.41 7.81 13.35
CA GLY A 137 3.38 6.97 12.76
C GLY A 137 1.96 7.32 13.19
N VAL A 138 1.02 6.62 12.60
CA VAL A 138 -0.42 6.82 12.84
C VAL A 138 -0.79 6.59 14.32
N LEU A 139 -0.14 5.64 14.99
CA LEU A 139 -0.41 5.36 16.40
C LEU A 139 0.00 6.52 17.31
N ALA A 140 1.12 7.18 17.04
CA ALA A 140 1.55 8.35 17.80
C ALA A 140 0.65 9.59 17.56
N GLN A 141 0.08 9.72 16.36
CA GLN A 141 -0.72 10.87 15.97
C GLN A 141 -2.21 10.71 16.34
N TYR A 142 -2.75 9.52 16.21
CA TYR A 142 -4.19 9.24 16.30
C TYR A 142 -4.53 8.09 17.25
N GLY A 143 -3.58 7.62 18.08
CA GLY A 143 -3.77 6.46 18.96
C GLY A 143 -4.91 6.63 19.95
N GLU A 144 -5.12 7.83 20.49
CA GLU A 144 -6.23 8.13 21.40
C GLU A 144 -7.59 7.94 20.71
N TRP A 145 -7.74 8.49 19.50
CA TRP A 145 -8.96 8.34 18.71
C TRP A 145 -9.20 6.88 18.30
N LEU A 146 -8.17 6.16 17.87
CA LEU A 146 -8.24 4.73 17.53
C LEU A 146 -8.65 3.90 18.77
N GLY A 147 -8.09 4.23 19.94
CA GLY A 147 -8.45 3.59 21.20
C GLY A 147 -9.92 3.79 21.56
N GLY A 148 -10.42 5.00 21.43
CA GLY A 148 -11.84 5.33 21.61
C GLY A 148 -12.76 4.56 20.66
N SER A 149 -12.38 4.49 19.38
CA SER A 149 -13.14 3.74 18.37
C SER A 149 -13.17 2.24 18.66
N VAL A 150 -12.06 1.65 19.12
CA VAL A 150 -11.99 0.23 19.53
C VAL A 150 -12.88 -0.01 20.75
N ALA A 151 -12.88 0.92 21.73
CA ALA A 151 -13.73 0.81 22.91
C ALA A 151 -15.22 0.87 22.55
N ALA A 152 -15.60 1.76 21.62
CA ALA A 152 -16.96 1.87 21.11
C ALA A 152 -17.42 0.58 20.39
N GLU A 153 -16.56 0.00 19.54
CA GLU A 153 -16.86 -1.28 18.87
C GLU A 153 -16.99 -2.44 19.86
N ARG A 154 -16.15 -2.49 20.91
CA ARG A 154 -16.26 -3.50 21.98
C ARG A 154 -17.56 -3.35 22.78
N HIS A 155 -17.91 -2.11 23.10
CA HIS A 155 -19.18 -1.83 23.80
C HIS A 155 -20.37 -2.27 22.95
N THR A 156 -20.39 -1.93 21.67
CA THR A 156 -21.43 -2.34 20.72
C THR A 156 -21.51 -3.87 20.60
N GLY A 157 -20.35 -4.54 20.48
CA GLY A 157 -20.27 -6.00 20.44
C GLY A 157 -20.83 -6.65 21.70
N ALA A 158 -20.49 -6.15 22.89
CA ALA A 158 -21.00 -6.64 24.16
C ALA A 158 -22.51 -6.42 24.29
N TYR A 159 -23.00 -5.28 23.82
CA TYR A 159 -24.43 -4.99 23.79
C TYR A 159 -25.23 -6.01 22.97
N PHE A 160 -24.79 -6.31 21.78
CA PHE A 160 -25.41 -7.31 20.89
C PHE A 160 -25.23 -8.75 21.42
N ALA A 161 -24.08 -9.08 21.99
CA ALA A 161 -23.82 -10.39 22.60
C ALA A 161 -24.70 -10.65 23.83
N GLY A 162 -25.09 -9.59 24.56
CA GLY A 162 -26.02 -9.65 25.67
C GLY A 162 -27.50 -9.91 25.30
N GLY A 163 -27.76 -10.17 23.98
CA GLY A 163 -29.09 -10.50 23.47
C GLY A 163 -29.78 -9.36 22.73
N ALA A 164 -29.13 -8.22 22.57
CA ALA A 164 -29.61 -7.02 21.84
C ALA A 164 -31.06 -6.59 22.22
N LEU A 165 -31.56 -7.10 23.34
CA LEU A 165 -32.80 -6.60 23.89
C LEU A 165 -32.50 -5.27 24.58
N PRO A 166 -33.19 -4.22 24.18
CA PRO A 166 -33.09 -2.96 24.90
C PRO A 166 -33.41 -3.21 26.38
N PRO A 167 -32.75 -2.50 27.30
CA PRO A 167 -33.19 -2.52 28.66
C PRO A 167 -34.66 -2.13 28.68
N ALA A 168 -35.51 -3.11 28.96
CA ALA A 168 -36.95 -2.89 29.02
C ALA A 168 -37.35 -2.78 30.46
N VAL A 169 -38.20 -1.84 30.75
CA VAL A 169 -38.85 -1.76 32.07
C VAL A 169 -40.11 -2.62 32.04
N LEU A 170 -40.10 -3.65 32.86
CA LEU A 170 -41.29 -4.47 33.11
C LEU A 170 -42.02 -3.88 34.29
N SER A 171 -43.15 -3.23 34.03
CA SER A 171 -44.01 -2.65 35.10
C SER A 171 -45.05 -3.67 35.55
N SER A 172 -45.18 -3.84 36.86
CA SER A 172 -46.21 -4.66 37.50
C SER A 172 -47.30 -3.75 38.09
N PRO A 173 -48.60 -4.12 38.01
CA PRO A 173 -49.69 -3.38 38.61
C PRO A 173 -49.72 -3.51 40.13
N THR A 174 -49.03 -4.50 40.69
CA THR A 174 -48.97 -4.78 42.15
C THR A 174 -47.52 -4.81 42.61
N LEU A 175 -47.30 -4.51 43.89
CA LEU A 175 -46.00 -4.63 44.54
C LEU A 175 -45.56 -6.10 44.54
N LEU A 176 -44.40 -6.35 43.92
CA LEU A 176 -43.78 -7.67 43.89
C LEU A 176 -42.87 -7.86 45.11
N THR A 177 -42.90 -9.03 45.71
CA THR A 177 -41.85 -9.44 46.67
C THR A 177 -40.54 -9.67 45.95
N GLN A 178 -39.42 -9.61 46.68
CA GLN A 178 -38.08 -9.84 46.09
C GLN A 178 -38.01 -11.20 45.37
N THR A 179 -38.56 -12.23 45.96
CA THR A 179 -38.60 -13.59 45.39
C THR A 179 -39.35 -13.63 44.07
N GLN A 180 -40.51 -12.98 43.98
CA GLN A 180 -41.31 -12.91 42.76
C GLN A 180 -40.60 -12.10 41.67
N ALA A 181 -39.89 -11.02 42.06
CA ALA A 181 -39.11 -10.24 41.12
C ALA A 181 -37.91 -11.04 40.52
N ASP A 182 -37.27 -11.86 41.36
CA ASP A 182 -36.14 -12.69 40.95
C ASP A 182 -36.58 -13.87 40.06
N GLU A 183 -37.69 -14.48 40.35
CA GLU A 183 -38.32 -15.49 39.50
C GLU A 183 -38.71 -14.92 38.13
N LEU A 184 -39.28 -13.72 38.10
CA LEU A 184 -39.67 -13.04 36.86
C LEU A 184 -38.44 -12.71 36.00
N LYS A 185 -37.34 -12.23 36.60
CA LYS A 185 -36.07 -11.99 35.93
C LYS A 185 -35.45 -13.27 35.37
N SER A 186 -35.54 -14.38 36.16
CA SER A 186 -35.02 -15.68 35.69
C SER A 186 -35.78 -16.18 34.46
N LYS A 187 -37.11 -16.19 34.53
CA LYS A 187 -37.98 -16.56 33.41
C LYS A 187 -37.78 -15.66 32.21
N TRP A 188 -37.61 -14.35 32.42
CA TRP A 188 -37.32 -13.42 31.36
C TRP A 188 -36.02 -13.76 30.64
N ARG A 189 -34.93 -14.05 31.37
CA ARG A 189 -33.64 -14.45 30.79
C ARG A 189 -33.74 -15.76 30.00
N GLU A 190 -34.47 -16.73 30.52
CA GLU A 190 -34.69 -18.02 29.87
C GLU A 190 -35.44 -17.86 28.55
N MET A 191 -36.57 -17.18 28.53
CA MET A 191 -37.38 -16.90 27.33
C MET A 191 -36.62 -16.09 26.32
N THR A 192 -35.78 -15.11 26.75
CA THR A 192 -34.95 -14.30 25.87
C THR A 192 -33.87 -15.14 25.20
N SER A 193 -33.30 -16.15 25.87
CA SER A 193 -32.27 -17.01 25.32
C SER A 193 -32.82 -17.98 24.26
N THR A 194 -34.06 -18.40 24.38
CA THR A 194 -34.75 -19.33 23.46
C THR A 194 -35.41 -18.62 22.25
N ARG A 195 -35.49 -17.28 22.27
CA ARG A 195 -36.23 -16.46 21.27
C ARG A 195 -37.73 -16.81 21.15
N GLU A 196 -38.30 -17.38 22.16
CA GLU A 196 -39.73 -17.68 22.17
C GLU A 196 -40.57 -16.42 22.47
N PRO A 197 -41.82 -16.36 21.96
CA PRO A 197 -42.71 -15.25 22.27
C PRO A 197 -42.98 -15.17 23.80
N VAL A 198 -42.73 -14.01 24.37
CA VAL A 198 -42.98 -13.77 25.79
C VAL A 198 -44.47 -13.49 26.03
N VAL A 199 -45.15 -14.32 26.83
CA VAL A 199 -46.50 -14.09 27.29
C VAL A 199 -46.46 -13.48 28.69
N LEU A 200 -46.84 -12.23 28.77
CA LEU A 200 -46.92 -11.52 30.05
C LEU A 200 -48.30 -11.73 30.72
N PRO A 201 -48.37 -11.90 32.05
CA PRO A 201 -49.64 -11.92 32.77
C PRO A 201 -50.42 -10.60 32.59
N SER A 202 -51.73 -10.66 32.75
CA SER A 202 -52.60 -9.47 32.64
C SER A 202 -52.15 -8.35 33.56
N GLY A 203 -51.99 -7.14 33.02
CA GLY A 203 -51.59 -5.95 33.76
C GLY A 203 -50.08 -5.65 33.76
N TYR A 204 -49.23 -6.57 33.26
CA TYR A 204 -47.82 -6.27 33.08
C TYR A 204 -47.60 -5.52 31.78
N VAL A 205 -46.81 -4.46 31.82
CA VAL A 205 -46.45 -3.63 30.64
C VAL A 205 -44.96 -3.69 30.41
N LEU A 206 -44.58 -4.06 29.23
CA LEU A 206 -43.17 -4.00 28.76
C LEU A 206 -42.98 -2.67 28.02
N THR A 207 -42.16 -1.80 28.58
CA THR A 207 -41.80 -0.53 27.94
C THR A 207 -40.33 -0.64 27.47
N PRO A 208 -40.07 -0.73 26.17
CA PRO A 208 -38.69 -0.68 25.66
C PRO A 208 -38.10 0.70 25.90
N VAL A 209 -36.86 0.75 26.41
CA VAL A 209 -36.16 2.01 26.75
C VAL A 209 -35.35 2.52 25.56
N VAL A 210 -35.18 1.74 24.49
CA VAL A 210 -34.36 2.10 23.37
C VAL A 210 -35.17 2.64 22.18
N SER A 211 -34.76 3.78 21.65
CA SER A 211 -35.34 4.39 20.46
C SER A 211 -34.65 3.88 19.18
N ASN A 212 -35.38 3.78 18.10
CA ASN A 212 -34.83 3.49 16.75
C ASN A 212 -33.72 4.49 16.32
N ALA A 213 -33.62 5.65 16.93
CA ALA A 213 -32.59 6.67 16.71
C ALA A 213 -31.18 6.17 17.07
N GLU A 214 -31.03 5.35 18.13
CA GLU A 214 -29.72 4.82 18.53
C GLU A 214 -29.15 3.83 17.50
N GLN A 215 -29.98 3.06 16.85
CA GLN A 215 -29.55 2.12 15.80
C GLN A 215 -29.08 2.86 14.53
N ALA A 216 -29.77 3.93 14.16
CA ALA A 216 -29.35 4.78 13.05
C ALA A 216 -28.01 5.47 13.33
N GLN A 217 -27.82 6.00 14.55
CA GLN A 217 -26.57 6.62 14.99
C GLN A 217 -25.39 5.63 15.01
N LEU A 218 -25.62 4.37 15.32
CA LEU A 218 -24.57 3.34 15.26
C LEU A 218 -24.07 3.11 13.82
N VAL A 219 -24.94 3.07 12.84
CA VAL A 219 -24.58 2.92 11.43
C VAL A 219 -23.81 4.15 10.92
N GLU A 220 -24.29 5.35 11.25
CA GLU A 220 -23.58 6.59 10.90
C GLU A 220 -22.21 6.67 11.55
N SER A 221 -22.09 6.31 12.83
CA SER A 221 -20.83 6.30 13.56
C SER A 221 -19.81 5.35 12.91
N ARG A 222 -20.24 4.15 12.50
CA ARG A 222 -19.37 3.20 11.80
C ARG A 222 -18.90 3.72 10.44
N THR A 223 -19.79 4.34 9.70
CA THR A 223 -19.44 4.97 8.40
C THR A 223 -18.45 6.10 8.61
N TRP A 224 -18.69 6.96 9.61
CA TRP A 224 -17.79 8.02 9.99
C TRP A 224 -16.41 7.50 10.41
N ASN A 225 -16.35 6.44 11.23
CA ASN A 225 -15.11 5.81 11.65
C ASN A 225 -14.30 5.31 10.45
N ALA A 226 -14.95 4.71 9.46
CA ALA A 226 -14.28 4.24 8.26
C ALA A 226 -13.77 5.40 7.39
N GLN A 227 -14.51 6.51 7.29
CA GLN A 227 -14.07 7.73 6.60
C GLN A 227 -12.89 8.39 7.32
N ALA A 228 -12.92 8.46 8.66
CA ALA A 228 -11.82 9.00 9.45
C ALA A 228 -10.54 8.19 9.28
N VAL A 229 -10.63 6.85 9.22
CA VAL A 229 -9.50 5.98 8.90
C VAL A 229 -8.97 6.26 7.49
N ALA A 230 -9.83 6.44 6.50
CA ALA A 230 -9.43 6.80 5.15
C ALA A 230 -8.62 8.10 5.13
N MET A 231 -9.08 9.12 5.85
CA MET A 231 -8.37 10.41 5.99
C MET A 231 -7.03 10.27 6.71
N MET A 232 -6.96 9.52 7.81
CA MET A 232 -5.70 9.30 8.57
C MET A 232 -4.61 8.63 7.73
N LEU A 233 -5.00 7.64 6.94
CA LEU A 233 -4.08 6.88 6.10
C LEU A 233 -3.83 7.55 4.74
N GLY A 234 -4.58 8.61 4.40
CA GLY A 234 -4.54 9.25 3.11
C GLY A 234 -5.04 8.38 1.97
N ILE A 235 -5.94 7.43 2.25
CA ILE A 235 -6.45 6.47 1.28
C ILE A 235 -7.80 6.95 0.75
N PRO A 236 -8.05 6.92 -0.57
CA PRO A 236 -9.38 7.20 -1.10
C PRO A 236 -10.44 6.28 -0.50
N ALA A 237 -11.56 6.84 -0.06
CA ALA A 237 -12.60 6.14 0.70
C ALA A 237 -13.16 4.90 -0.03
N TYR A 238 -13.27 4.94 -1.36
CA TYR A 238 -13.76 3.82 -2.17
C TYR A 238 -12.87 2.57 -2.08
N LYS A 239 -11.55 2.72 -1.87
CA LYS A 239 -10.62 1.60 -1.68
C LYS A 239 -10.84 0.85 -0.36
N LEU A 240 -11.49 1.49 0.61
CA LEU A 240 -11.92 0.88 1.86
C LEU A 240 -13.35 0.30 1.79
N GLY A 241 -13.98 0.32 0.61
CA GLY A 241 -15.33 -0.20 0.42
C GLY A 241 -16.44 0.77 0.84
N LEU A 242 -16.11 2.04 1.06
CA LEU A 242 -17.11 3.06 1.33
C LEU A 242 -17.79 3.52 0.02
N PRO A 243 -19.09 3.83 0.06
CA PRO A 243 -19.77 4.34 -1.13
C PRO A 243 -19.09 5.64 -1.59
N GLY A 244 -18.64 5.64 -2.83
CA GLY A 244 -18.10 6.81 -3.53
C GLY A 244 -19.06 7.26 -4.62
N THR A 245 -18.82 8.44 -5.18
CA THR A 245 -19.44 8.88 -6.44
C THR A 245 -19.20 7.85 -7.54
N SER A 246 -20.19 7.59 -8.38
CA SER A 246 -20.06 6.70 -9.54
C SER A 246 -18.84 7.11 -10.39
N MET A 247 -17.79 6.27 -10.38
CA MET A 247 -16.56 6.56 -11.10
C MET A 247 -16.62 5.93 -12.49
N THR A 248 -16.31 6.71 -13.52
CA THR A 248 -16.07 6.23 -14.87
C THR A 248 -14.68 5.58 -14.96
N TYR A 249 -14.43 4.70 -15.91
CA TYR A 249 -13.14 4.00 -16.07
C TYR A 249 -11.94 4.95 -16.11
N GLN A 250 -12.02 6.07 -16.81
CA GLN A 250 -10.97 7.09 -16.85
C GLN A 250 -10.70 7.73 -15.49
N ASN A 251 -11.74 7.90 -14.67
CA ASN A 251 -11.60 8.45 -13.33
C ASN A 251 -10.94 7.45 -12.36
N ILE A 252 -11.11 6.13 -12.60
CA ILE A 252 -10.49 5.09 -11.78
C ILE A 252 -8.97 5.06 -12.00
N GLU A 253 -8.52 5.14 -13.24
CA GLU A 253 -7.09 5.16 -13.58
C GLU A 253 -6.39 6.41 -12.98
N SER A 254 -6.99 7.58 -13.15
CA SER A 254 -6.48 8.82 -12.56
C SER A 254 -6.44 8.75 -11.03
N ALA A 255 -7.48 8.17 -10.41
CA ALA A 255 -7.55 8.00 -8.96
C ALA A 255 -6.53 6.96 -8.43
N ASP A 256 -6.17 5.97 -9.23
CA ASP A 256 -5.12 5.01 -8.88
C ASP A 256 -3.73 5.65 -8.96
N ILE A 257 -3.48 6.50 -9.95
CA ILE A 257 -2.24 7.30 -10.05
C ILE A 257 -2.12 8.24 -8.84
N GLU A 258 -3.20 8.95 -8.49
CA GLU A 258 -3.26 9.84 -7.33
C GLU A 258 -3.00 9.08 -6.01
N PHE A 259 -3.66 7.94 -5.83
CA PHE A 259 -3.44 7.08 -4.66
C PHE A 259 -1.98 6.67 -4.49
N VAL A 260 -1.31 6.35 -5.59
CA VAL A 260 0.11 6.01 -5.54
C VAL A 260 0.94 7.19 -5.13
N ARG A 261 0.81 8.30 -5.85
CA ARG A 261 1.61 9.49 -5.65
C ARG A 261 1.43 10.09 -4.26
N ASP A 262 0.19 10.14 -3.77
CA ASP A 262 -0.13 10.88 -2.55
C ASP A 262 -0.15 9.99 -1.30
N SER A 263 -0.46 8.70 -1.44
CA SER A 263 -0.59 7.79 -0.31
C SER A 263 0.55 6.77 -0.17
N VAL A 264 0.90 6.10 -1.28
CA VAL A 264 1.86 4.98 -1.25
C VAL A 264 3.29 5.48 -1.28
N ASP A 265 3.58 6.49 -2.09
CA ASP A 265 4.93 7.07 -2.25
C ASP A 265 5.46 7.67 -0.95
N ARG A 266 4.57 8.13 -0.08
CA ARG A 266 4.89 8.57 1.29
C ARG A 266 5.70 7.55 2.10
N TYR A 267 5.53 6.26 1.82
CA TYR A 267 6.21 5.17 2.52
C TYR A 267 7.26 4.48 1.65
N GLY A 268 7.03 4.38 0.35
CA GLY A 268 7.95 3.76 -0.60
C GLY A 268 9.21 4.61 -0.84
N ALA A 269 9.06 5.91 -1.01
CA ALA A 269 10.18 6.81 -1.26
C ALA A 269 11.18 6.87 -0.11
N PRO A 270 10.78 7.07 1.17
CA PRO A 270 11.72 7.07 2.30
C PRO A 270 12.51 5.77 2.44
N LEU A 271 11.86 4.62 2.17
CA LEU A 271 12.56 3.33 2.15
C LEU A 271 13.62 3.28 1.05
N ALA A 272 13.27 3.66 -0.19
CA ALA A 272 14.20 3.66 -1.31
C ALA A 272 15.36 4.64 -1.11
N GLU A 273 15.08 5.82 -0.54
CA GLU A 273 16.10 6.81 -0.19
C GLU A 273 17.05 6.33 0.90
N ALA A 274 16.53 5.68 1.94
CA ALA A 274 17.33 5.11 3.01
C ALA A 274 18.25 3.99 2.48
N PHE A 275 17.71 3.09 1.65
CA PHE A 275 18.52 2.07 0.98
C PHE A 275 19.59 2.70 0.09
N THR A 276 19.26 3.73 -0.67
CA THR A 276 20.21 4.48 -1.48
C THR A 276 21.34 5.06 -0.63
N LYS A 277 20.98 5.76 0.44
CA LYS A 277 21.94 6.50 1.27
C LYS A 277 22.87 5.58 2.07
N TRP A 278 22.29 4.55 2.69
CA TRP A 278 23.00 3.76 3.69
C TRP A 278 23.56 2.43 3.16
N LEU A 279 22.89 1.85 2.16
CA LEU A 279 23.23 0.50 1.70
C LEU A 279 23.91 0.49 0.32
N MET A 280 23.70 1.50 -0.51
CA MET A 280 24.26 1.52 -1.86
C MET A 280 25.63 2.22 -1.96
N PRO A 281 26.51 1.82 -2.91
CA PRO A 281 27.72 2.56 -3.24
C PRO A 281 27.38 3.98 -3.73
N ARG A 282 28.32 4.92 -3.53
CA ARG A 282 28.19 6.27 -4.06
C ARG A 282 27.94 6.24 -5.57
N GLY A 283 27.01 7.08 -6.04
CA GLY A 283 26.60 7.13 -7.44
C GLY A 283 25.60 6.05 -7.85
N THR A 284 25.17 5.19 -6.92
CA THR A 284 24.10 4.21 -7.12
C THR A 284 22.84 4.68 -6.43
N THR A 285 21.70 4.60 -7.10
CA THR A 285 20.39 5.01 -6.59
C THR A 285 19.42 3.84 -6.65
N VAL A 286 18.70 3.59 -5.61
CA VAL A 286 17.59 2.63 -5.59
C VAL A 286 16.36 3.28 -6.20
N VAL A 287 15.77 2.59 -7.15
CA VAL A 287 14.51 3.00 -7.79
C VAL A 287 13.39 2.13 -7.24
N TRP A 288 12.36 2.78 -6.78
CA TRP A 288 11.10 2.16 -6.44
C TRP A 288 10.15 2.31 -7.63
N ASP A 289 10.02 1.24 -8.43
CA ASP A 289 9.33 1.27 -9.72
C ASP A 289 7.85 0.91 -9.58
N TYR A 290 7.07 1.87 -9.16
CA TYR A 290 5.63 1.69 -9.13
C TYR A 290 5.00 1.73 -10.53
N ALA A 291 5.62 2.41 -11.48
CA ALA A 291 5.13 2.47 -12.86
C ALA A 291 5.02 1.06 -13.48
N GLY A 292 5.93 0.16 -13.12
CA GLY A 292 5.86 -1.25 -13.52
C GLY A 292 4.59 -1.97 -13.05
N ARG A 293 4.04 -1.58 -11.89
CA ARG A 293 2.80 -2.14 -11.33
C ARG A 293 1.54 -1.49 -11.93
N MET A 294 1.63 -0.23 -12.32
CA MET A 294 0.55 0.51 -12.96
C MET A 294 0.48 0.28 -14.47
N ARG A 295 1.39 -0.54 -15.02
CA ARG A 295 1.32 -0.87 -16.45
C ARG A 295 -0.07 -1.40 -16.73
N ALA A 296 -0.79 -0.57 -17.49
CA ALA A 296 -2.10 -0.85 -18.02
C ALA A 296 -2.08 -2.19 -18.78
N ASP A 297 -3.25 -2.70 -19.08
CA ASP A 297 -3.50 -3.81 -19.97
C ASP A 297 -2.41 -3.95 -21.06
N THR A 298 -2.00 -5.17 -21.33
CA THR A 298 -0.95 -5.53 -22.30
C THR A 298 -1.11 -4.80 -23.64
N LYS A 299 -2.38 -4.48 -24.00
CA LYS A 299 -2.72 -3.73 -25.20
C LYS A 299 -2.22 -2.28 -25.12
N THR A 300 -2.55 -1.55 -24.09
CA THR A 300 -2.13 -0.14 -23.89
C THR A 300 -0.61 -0.05 -23.78
N THR A 301 0.03 -1.00 -23.08
CA THR A 301 1.49 -1.06 -23.01
C THR A 301 2.11 -1.28 -24.40
N ALA A 302 1.55 -2.18 -25.21
CA ALA A 302 2.04 -2.44 -26.56
C ALA A 302 1.85 -1.23 -27.49
N GLU A 303 0.74 -0.52 -27.38
CA GLU A 303 0.46 0.71 -28.13
C GLU A 303 1.45 1.84 -27.78
N VAL A 304 1.71 2.06 -26.49
CA VAL A 304 2.68 3.06 -26.01
C VAL A 304 4.09 2.71 -26.47
N VAL A 305 4.53 1.46 -26.27
CA VAL A 305 5.86 1.01 -26.72
C VAL A 305 5.98 1.08 -28.23
N GLY A 306 4.95 0.67 -28.97
CA GLY A 306 4.91 0.78 -30.43
C GLY A 306 5.06 2.23 -30.91
N SER A 307 4.36 3.17 -30.25
CA SER A 307 4.47 4.61 -30.54
C SER A 307 5.87 5.17 -30.26
N LEU A 308 6.49 4.78 -29.11
CA LEU A 308 7.85 5.24 -28.74
C LEU A 308 8.93 4.68 -29.67
N VAL A 309 8.79 3.44 -30.11
CA VAL A 309 9.67 2.82 -31.11
C VAL A 309 9.45 3.48 -32.49
N GLY A 310 8.19 3.69 -32.88
CA GLY A 310 7.84 4.33 -34.15
C GLY A 310 8.29 5.79 -34.25
N SER A 311 8.36 6.52 -33.13
CA SER A 311 8.89 7.90 -33.06
C SER A 311 10.42 7.97 -32.97
N GLY A 312 11.12 6.82 -32.90
CA GLY A 312 12.56 6.77 -32.72
C GLY A 312 13.09 7.14 -31.36
N LEU A 313 12.22 7.29 -30.37
CA LEU A 313 12.60 7.55 -28.96
C LEU A 313 13.16 6.31 -28.27
N LEU A 314 12.77 5.12 -28.72
CA LEU A 314 13.26 3.84 -28.25
C LEU A 314 13.71 2.99 -29.44
N THR A 315 14.76 2.22 -29.23
CA THR A 315 15.15 1.15 -30.17
C THR A 315 14.16 -0.02 -30.03
N ILE A 316 14.08 -0.84 -31.06
CA ILE A 316 13.24 -2.05 -31.06
C ILE A 316 13.59 -2.95 -29.87
N ASN A 317 14.87 -3.11 -29.55
CA ASN A 317 15.34 -3.94 -28.45
C ASN A 317 15.01 -3.36 -27.07
N GLU A 318 15.07 -2.04 -26.90
CA GLU A 318 14.60 -1.38 -25.66
C GLU A 318 13.08 -1.54 -25.49
N GLY A 319 12.31 -1.35 -26.57
CA GLY A 319 10.87 -1.61 -26.55
C GLY A 319 10.52 -3.06 -26.20
N ARG A 320 11.28 -4.02 -26.73
CA ARG A 320 11.12 -5.44 -26.38
C ARG A 320 11.47 -5.72 -24.93
N ALA A 321 12.54 -5.12 -24.40
CA ALA A 321 12.91 -5.24 -22.99
C ALA A 321 11.83 -4.69 -22.05
N MET A 322 11.18 -3.57 -22.43
CA MET A 322 10.08 -2.98 -21.66
C MET A 322 8.87 -3.91 -21.53
N ILE A 323 8.60 -4.77 -22.52
CA ILE A 323 7.51 -5.77 -22.49
C ILE A 323 7.99 -7.17 -22.05
N GLY A 324 9.23 -7.28 -21.54
CA GLY A 324 9.79 -8.54 -21.04
C GLY A 324 10.15 -9.54 -22.13
N ARG A 325 10.46 -9.10 -23.37
CA ARG A 325 10.89 -9.94 -24.48
C ARG A 325 12.41 -9.87 -24.68
N ALA A 326 13.01 -11.00 -25.03
CA ALA A 326 14.42 -11.08 -25.35
C ALA A 326 14.77 -10.17 -26.56
N PRO A 327 15.98 -9.58 -26.60
CA PRO A 327 16.41 -8.77 -27.72
C PRO A 327 16.43 -9.58 -29.03
N LEU A 328 16.17 -8.91 -30.13
CA LEU A 328 16.36 -9.50 -31.47
C LEU A 328 17.86 -9.54 -31.82
N PRO A 329 18.30 -10.52 -32.61
CA PRO A 329 19.63 -10.53 -33.17
C PRO A 329 19.86 -9.23 -33.95
N GLU A 330 21.10 -8.74 -33.97
CA GLU A 330 21.50 -7.45 -34.59
C GLU A 330 21.09 -7.33 -36.07
N ALA A 331 21.04 -8.43 -36.78
CA ALA A 331 20.60 -8.48 -38.20
C ALA A 331 19.08 -8.22 -38.39
N ALA A 332 18.26 -8.28 -37.32
CA ALA A 332 16.81 -8.07 -37.38
C ALA A 332 16.40 -6.65 -36.89
N THR A 333 17.35 -5.80 -36.54
CA THR A 333 17.14 -4.43 -36.05
C THR A 333 17.32 -3.37 -37.16
N ALA A 334 17.33 -3.77 -38.45
CA ALA A 334 17.34 -2.82 -39.55
C ALA A 334 16.17 -1.81 -39.41
N PRO A 335 16.39 -0.52 -39.64
CA PRO A 335 15.35 0.49 -39.57
C PRO A 335 14.18 0.07 -40.45
N VAL A 336 12.96 0.23 -39.93
CA VAL A 336 11.74 0.08 -40.74
C VAL A 336 11.89 1.02 -41.94
N PRO A 337 11.80 0.53 -43.19
CA PRO A 337 11.88 1.41 -44.33
C PRO A 337 10.76 2.48 -44.18
N ASP A 338 11.11 3.71 -44.53
CA ASP A 338 10.17 4.82 -44.54
C ASP A 338 8.87 4.40 -45.26
N PRO A 339 7.73 4.84 -44.79
CA PRO A 339 6.46 4.55 -45.45
C PRO A 339 6.60 4.96 -46.92
N VAL A 340 6.45 3.98 -47.82
CA VAL A 340 6.48 4.19 -49.24
C VAL A 340 5.45 5.27 -49.58
N ASP A 341 5.95 6.42 -50.07
CA ASP A 341 5.08 7.49 -50.57
C ASP A 341 4.19 6.90 -51.67
N PRO A 342 2.87 6.85 -51.52
CA PRO A 342 1.95 6.28 -52.50
C PRO A 342 1.95 7.06 -53.82
N GLY A 343 2.76 8.14 -53.91
CA GLY A 343 2.97 8.96 -55.13
C GLY A 343 4.28 8.73 -55.86
N ALA A 344 5.20 7.92 -55.31
CA ALA A 344 6.47 7.60 -55.98
C ALA A 344 6.23 6.55 -57.08
N THR A 345 6.05 6.98 -58.31
CA THR A 345 6.07 6.13 -59.50
C THR A 345 7.46 5.53 -59.68
N ASP A 346 7.55 4.21 -59.57
CA ASP A 346 8.79 3.44 -59.81
C ASP A 346 9.30 3.68 -61.22
N PRO A 347 10.49 4.31 -61.41
CA PRO A 347 11.02 4.56 -62.74
C PRO A 347 11.45 3.28 -63.49
N ALA A 348 11.43 2.11 -62.82
CA ALA A 348 11.74 0.82 -63.43
C ALA A 348 10.58 0.20 -64.23
N ALA A 349 9.32 0.66 -63.97
CA ALA A 349 8.15 0.15 -64.67
C ALA A 349 7.94 0.78 -66.09
N ALA A 350 8.74 1.75 -66.49
CA ALA A 350 8.60 2.47 -67.76
C ALA A 350 9.43 1.87 -68.94
N GLN A 351 10.12 0.77 -68.76
CA GLN A 351 11.00 0.21 -69.82
C GLN A 351 10.53 -1.10 -70.43
N GLU A 352 9.36 -1.65 -70.09
CA GLU A 352 8.85 -2.90 -70.69
C GLU A 352 7.68 -2.75 -71.67
N THR A 353 7.37 -1.56 -72.17
CA THR A 353 6.37 -1.39 -73.22
C THR A 353 7.01 -0.86 -74.51
N GLY A 354 7.94 -1.59 -75.04
CA GLY A 354 8.48 -1.36 -76.33
C GLY A 354 8.62 -2.66 -77.11
N ASP A 355 7.76 -2.76 -78.13
CA ASP A 355 7.89 -3.70 -79.25
C ASP A 355 7.02 -4.95 -79.28
N LEU A 356 5.75 -4.79 -79.61
CA LEU A 356 5.00 -5.82 -80.32
C LEU A 356 4.45 -5.29 -81.63
N THR A 357 5.17 -5.55 -82.71
CA THR A 357 4.71 -5.40 -84.11
C THR A 357 3.65 -6.44 -84.41
N PRO A 358 2.51 -6.09 -85.09
CA PRO A 358 1.54 -7.05 -85.55
C PRO A 358 2.01 -7.79 -86.77
N GLN A 359 2.12 -9.10 -86.75
CA GLN A 359 2.20 -9.91 -87.98
C GLN A 359 0.80 -10.21 -88.49
N GLU A 360 0.58 -9.92 -89.74
CA GLU A 360 -0.58 -10.22 -90.56
C GLU A 360 -0.85 -11.73 -90.64
N VAL A 361 -2.13 -12.07 -90.60
CA VAL A 361 -2.65 -13.40 -90.94
C VAL A 361 -3.54 -13.28 -92.19
N ILE A 362 -3.18 -14.03 -93.16
CA ILE A 362 -4.00 -14.42 -94.28
C ILE A 362 -4.92 -15.51 -93.85
#